data_c19514718d5acd8db0fefbd02e9649d6
#
_entry.id   c19514718d5acd8db0fefbd02e9649d6
#
_cell.length_a   1.000
_cell.length_b   1.000
_cell.length_c   1.000
_cell.angle_alpha   90.00
_cell.angle_beta   90.00
_cell.angle_gamma   90.00
#
_symmetry.space_group_name_H-M   'P 1'
#
loop_
_entity.id
_entity.type
_entity.pdbx_description
1 polymer ?
#
loop_
_entity_poly.entity_id
_entity_poly.type
_entity_poly.pdbx_seq_one_letter_code
_entity_poly.pdbx_strand_id
1 'polypeptide(L)'
;MSVQRTAEPTLEAVRHAREAIEYCYERGWTDGLPVVPPAEEFVAEFLAQVDRDPEEVVIEQEHLGRKCTVRLAAANAVMAGCKPEYFPVVLAALEALNKLPGSRGLLQSTTGQAVFVVVNGPIRRQLGFNAADNVFSPGDRPNVTVGRALR
;
A
#
# COMPACT_ATOMS: atom_id res chain seq x y z
N MET A 1 18.46 4.18 -19.82
CA MET A 1 18.25 5.04 -18.64
C MET A 1 19.58 5.14 -17.90
N SER A 2 20.18 6.34 -17.80
CA SER A 2 21.38 6.53 -17.01
C SER A 2 20.98 6.53 -15.54
N VAL A 3 21.46 5.56 -14.80
CA VAL A 3 21.38 5.57 -13.34
C VAL A 3 22.21 6.78 -12.89
N GLN A 4 21.55 7.88 -12.51
CA GLN A 4 22.23 8.93 -11.77
C GLN A 4 22.76 8.28 -10.49
N ARG A 5 24.08 8.25 -10.34
CA ARG A 5 24.71 7.93 -9.06
C ARG A 5 24.26 8.99 -8.08
N THR A 6 23.25 8.68 -7.30
CA THR A 6 22.90 9.46 -6.10
C THR A 6 24.10 9.44 -5.16
N ALA A 7 24.34 10.54 -4.46
CA ALA A 7 25.36 10.59 -3.42
C ALA A 7 25.20 9.39 -2.47
N GLU A 8 26.32 8.82 -2.03
CA GLU A 8 26.29 7.73 -1.06
C GLU A 8 25.49 8.17 0.19
N PRO A 9 24.60 7.33 0.71
CA PRO A 9 23.83 7.68 1.89
C PRO A 9 24.76 7.88 3.08
N THR A 10 24.44 8.84 3.94
CA THR A 10 25.19 9.02 5.19
C THR A 10 25.01 7.79 6.08
N LEU A 11 26.03 7.46 6.88
CA LEU A 11 25.97 6.33 7.82
C LEU A 11 24.81 6.50 8.81
N GLU A 12 24.46 7.71 9.16
CA GLU A 12 23.30 8.03 10.02
C GLU A 12 21.98 7.64 9.34
N ALA A 13 21.78 8.03 8.09
CA ALA A 13 20.57 7.67 7.34
C ALA A 13 20.43 6.13 7.19
N VAL A 14 21.55 5.43 6.98
CA VAL A 14 21.56 3.95 6.90
C VAL A 14 21.20 3.31 8.24
N ARG A 15 21.71 3.84 9.34
CA ARG A 15 21.37 3.35 10.70
C ARG A 15 19.89 3.55 11.00
N HIS A 16 19.33 4.75 10.79
CA HIS A 16 17.91 5.00 10.99
C HIS A 16 17.01 4.11 10.14
N ALA A 17 17.38 3.89 8.87
CA ALA A 17 16.64 2.97 8.00
C ALA A 17 16.64 1.54 8.57
N ARG A 18 17.79 1.05 9.06
CA ARG A 18 17.89 -0.26 9.68
C ARG A 18 17.07 -0.36 10.97
N GLU A 19 17.18 0.63 11.84
CA GLU A 19 16.39 0.70 13.08
C GLU A 19 14.90 0.68 12.82
N ALA A 20 14.43 1.38 11.78
CA ALA A 20 13.03 1.39 11.38
C ALA A 20 12.55 0.01 10.91
N ILE A 21 13.38 -0.75 10.18
CA ILE A 21 13.07 -2.11 9.75
C ILE A 21 12.94 -3.04 10.96
N GLU A 22 13.94 -3.04 11.87
CA GLU A 22 13.93 -3.87 13.08
C GLU A 22 12.74 -3.51 13.98
N TYR A 23 12.42 -2.24 14.14
CA TYR A 23 11.25 -1.77 14.90
C TYR A 23 9.94 -2.38 14.38
N CYS A 24 9.74 -2.39 13.05
CA CYS A 24 8.55 -2.97 12.46
C CYS A 24 8.51 -4.50 12.61
N TYR A 25 9.66 -5.16 12.50
CA TYR A 25 9.79 -6.60 12.68
C TYR A 25 9.47 -7.03 14.13
N GLU A 26 10.05 -6.37 15.12
CA GLU A 26 9.80 -6.65 16.55
C GLU A 26 8.33 -6.49 16.95
N ARG A 27 7.58 -5.63 16.25
CA ARG A 27 6.14 -5.44 16.46
C ARG A 27 5.26 -6.44 15.71
N GLY A 28 5.84 -7.33 14.93
CA GLY A 28 5.12 -8.31 14.14
C GLY A 28 4.34 -7.68 12.96
N TRP A 29 4.76 -6.50 12.50
CA TRP A 29 4.13 -5.81 11.36
C TRP A 29 4.67 -6.28 10.03
N THR A 30 5.76 -6.99 10.01
CA THR A 30 6.40 -7.57 8.84
C THR A 30 7.11 -8.87 9.22
N ASP A 31 7.33 -9.72 8.26
CA ASP A 31 8.14 -10.95 8.36
C ASP A 31 9.64 -10.72 8.12
N GLY A 32 10.06 -9.45 8.04
CA GLY A 32 11.44 -9.02 7.75
C GLY A 32 11.55 -8.25 6.44
N LEU A 33 10.49 -8.19 5.61
CA LEU A 33 10.46 -7.31 4.46
C LEU A 33 10.48 -5.85 4.93
N PRO A 34 11.37 -5.00 4.40
CA PRO A 34 11.38 -3.59 4.73
C PRO A 34 10.04 -2.90 4.45
N VAL A 35 9.49 -2.27 5.48
CA VAL A 35 8.26 -1.47 5.40
C VAL A 35 8.51 -0.09 6.01
N VAL A 36 7.72 0.89 5.60
CA VAL A 36 7.78 2.23 6.20
C VAL A 36 6.98 2.21 7.51
N PRO A 37 7.56 2.61 8.66
CA PRO A 37 6.79 2.72 9.89
C PRO A 37 5.58 3.66 9.71
N PRO A 38 4.35 3.24 10.09
CA PRO A 38 3.15 4.04 9.91
C PRO A 38 3.01 5.08 11.05
N ALA A 39 3.94 6.05 11.09
CA ALA A 39 3.85 7.16 12.02
C ALA A 39 2.57 7.97 11.75
N GLU A 40 1.98 8.54 12.81
CA GLU A 40 0.71 9.27 12.72
C GLU A 40 0.77 10.42 11.71
N GLU A 41 1.90 11.10 11.61
CA GLU A 41 2.15 12.18 10.65
C GLU A 41 2.03 11.67 9.22
N PHE A 42 2.62 10.51 8.90
CA PHE A 42 2.54 9.92 7.58
C PHE A 42 1.13 9.42 7.27
N VAL A 43 0.45 8.82 8.24
CA VAL A 43 -0.95 8.38 8.07
C VAL A 43 -1.85 9.59 7.80
N ALA A 44 -1.64 10.71 8.50
CA ALA A 44 -2.39 11.94 8.30
C ALA A 44 -2.23 12.52 6.88
N GLU A 45 -1.04 12.43 6.27
CA GLU A 45 -0.81 12.84 4.88
C GLU A 45 -1.69 12.06 3.89
N PHE A 46 -1.90 10.77 4.13
CA PHE A 46 -2.76 9.91 3.32
C PHE A 46 -4.25 10.23 3.55
N LEU A 47 -4.66 10.41 4.79
CA LEU A 47 -6.02 10.78 5.13
C LEU A 47 -6.42 12.13 4.52
N ALA A 48 -5.48 13.06 4.41
CA ALA A 48 -5.70 14.36 3.77
C ALA A 48 -5.99 14.28 2.25
N GLN A 49 -5.76 13.13 1.61
CA GLN A 49 -6.04 12.93 0.18
C GLN A 49 -7.50 12.57 -0.11
N VAL A 50 -8.30 12.34 0.91
CA VAL A 50 -9.68 11.88 0.79
C VAL A 50 -10.59 12.61 1.78
N ASP A 51 -11.82 12.90 1.35
CA ASP A 51 -12.86 13.46 2.23
C ASP A 51 -13.70 12.31 2.81
N ARG A 52 -13.11 11.57 3.76
CA ARG A 52 -13.71 10.40 4.39
C ARG A 52 -13.42 10.39 5.90
N ASP A 53 -14.35 9.86 6.67
CA ASP A 53 -14.14 9.61 8.10
C ASP A 53 -13.04 8.55 8.27
N PRO A 54 -11.96 8.83 9.01
CA PRO A 54 -10.91 7.85 9.28
C PRO A 54 -11.40 6.54 9.90
N GLU A 55 -12.49 6.58 10.66
CA GLU A 55 -13.07 5.40 11.32
C GLU A 55 -14.13 4.69 10.46
N GLU A 56 -14.44 5.21 9.28
CA GLU A 56 -15.33 4.56 8.34
C GLU A 56 -14.79 3.20 7.91
N VAL A 57 -15.64 2.16 7.99
CA VAL A 57 -15.27 0.80 7.61
C VAL A 57 -15.35 0.62 6.10
N VAL A 58 -14.23 0.29 5.46
CA VAL A 58 -14.12 0.04 4.02
C VAL A 58 -14.36 -1.44 3.69
N ILE A 59 -13.78 -2.33 4.49
CA ILE A 59 -13.98 -3.78 4.36
C ILE A 59 -14.26 -4.38 5.73
N GLU A 60 -15.25 -5.28 5.78
CA GLU A 60 -15.56 -6.08 6.96
C GLU A 60 -15.57 -7.56 6.62
N GLN A 61 -14.86 -8.34 7.44
CA GLN A 61 -14.84 -9.80 7.41
C GLN A 61 -15.50 -10.33 8.69
N GLU A 62 -16.84 -10.32 8.73
CA GLU A 62 -17.65 -10.67 9.90
C GLU A 62 -17.25 -12.01 10.54
N HIS A 63 -17.01 -13.03 9.72
CA HIS A 63 -16.64 -14.38 10.18
C HIS A 63 -15.28 -14.46 10.88
N LEU A 64 -14.42 -13.44 10.73
CA LEU A 64 -13.14 -13.29 11.43
C LEU A 64 -13.17 -12.18 12.48
N GLY A 65 -14.26 -11.44 12.57
CA GLY A 65 -14.35 -10.25 13.43
C GLY A 65 -13.37 -9.15 13.04
N ARG A 66 -12.94 -9.08 11.75
CA ARG A 66 -11.94 -8.12 11.27
C ARG A 66 -12.59 -7.03 10.46
N LYS A 67 -12.16 -5.79 10.72
CA LYS A 67 -12.57 -4.59 9.98
C LYS A 67 -11.35 -3.82 9.52
N CYS A 68 -11.41 -3.30 8.29
CA CYS A 68 -10.44 -2.35 7.78
C CYS A 68 -11.12 -0.99 7.67
N THR A 69 -10.67 -0.02 8.46
CA THR A 69 -11.11 1.38 8.38
C THR A 69 -10.28 2.15 7.38
N VAL A 70 -10.74 3.35 7.01
CA VAL A 70 -9.97 4.28 6.16
C VAL A 70 -8.58 4.54 6.76
N ARG A 71 -8.49 4.74 8.09
CA ARG A 71 -7.23 4.90 8.82
C ARG A 71 -6.31 3.69 8.71
N LEU A 72 -6.84 2.48 8.88
CA LEU A 72 -6.05 1.25 8.75
C LEU A 72 -5.57 1.03 7.31
N ALA A 73 -6.41 1.36 6.32
CA ALA A 73 -6.00 1.33 4.92
C ALA A 73 -4.87 2.33 4.63
N ALA A 74 -4.93 3.54 5.23
CA ALA A 74 -3.87 4.54 5.12
C ALA A 74 -2.56 4.03 5.75
N ALA A 75 -2.61 3.46 6.96
CA ALA A 75 -1.44 2.87 7.62
C ALA A 75 -0.80 1.77 6.77
N ASN A 76 -1.59 0.86 6.19
CA ASN A 76 -1.09 -0.16 5.27
C ASN A 76 -0.47 0.43 4.00
N ALA A 77 -1.06 1.49 3.44
CA ALA A 77 -0.52 2.17 2.27
C ALA A 77 0.83 2.84 2.57
N VAL A 78 0.98 3.45 3.76
CA VAL A 78 2.28 3.96 4.26
C VAL A 78 3.29 2.82 4.33
N MET A 79 2.94 1.72 5.02
CA MET A 79 3.82 0.56 5.20
C MET A 79 4.24 -0.06 3.86
N ALA A 80 3.34 -0.09 2.88
CA ALA A 80 3.60 -0.58 1.54
C ALA A 80 4.54 0.32 0.71
N GLY A 81 4.84 1.54 1.19
CA GLY A 81 5.67 2.52 0.49
C GLY A 81 4.92 3.31 -0.59
N CYS A 82 3.60 3.40 -0.53
CA CYS A 82 2.82 4.29 -1.38
C CYS A 82 3.25 5.74 -1.19
N LYS A 83 2.91 6.58 -2.17
CA LYS A 83 2.85 8.03 -1.94
C LYS A 83 1.43 8.41 -1.51
N PRO A 84 1.25 9.51 -0.76
CA PRO A 84 -0.08 9.94 -0.31
C PRO A 84 -1.10 10.05 -1.45
N GLU A 85 -0.71 10.60 -2.59
CA GLU A 85 -1.57 10.79 -3.75
C GLU A 85 -2.09 9.47 -4.39
N TYR A 86 -1.54 8.30 -4.01
CA TYR A 86 -2.04 7.00 -4.47
C TYR A 86 -3.21 6.48 -3.63
N PHE A 87 -3.42 7.06 -2.47
CA PHE A 87 -4.39 6.56 -1.49
C PHE A 87 -5.84 6.49 -1.99
N PRO A 88 -6.36 7.47 -2.78
CA PRO A 88 -7.69 7.34 -3.39
C PRO A 88 -7.84 6.09 -4.25
N VAL A 89 -6.77 5.67 -4.95
CA VAL A 89 -6.79 4.44 -5.76
C VAL A 89 -6.79 3.20 -4.89
N VAL A 90 -6.02 3.20 -3.78
CA VAL A 90 -6.02 2.11 -2.79
C VAL A 90 -7.42 1.92 -2.22
N LEU A 91 -8.09 2.99 -1.78
CA LEU A 91 -9.46 2.92 -1.24
C LEU A 91 -10.46 2.41 -2.27
N ALA A 92 -10.42 2.94 -3.50
CA ALA A 92 -11.31 2.50 -4.56
C ALA A 92 -11.13 1.01 -4.88
N ALA A 93 -9.90 0.50 -4.84
CA ALA A 93 -9.60 -0.91 -5.06
C ALA A 93 -10.11 -1.79 -3.90
N LEU A 94 -9.97 -1.33 -2.64
CA LEU A 94 -10.52 -2.02 -1.47
C LEU A 94 -12.03 -2.08 -1.51
N GLU A 95 -12.71 -0.99 -1.87
CA GLU A 95 -14.16 -0.94 -2.03
C GLU A 95 -14.65 -1.87 -3.15
N ALA A 96 -13.95 -1.89 -4.29
CA ALA A 96 -14.26 -2.79 -5.38
C ALA A 96 -14.11 -4.25 -4.94
N LEU A 97 -13.03 -4.56 -4.21
CA LEU A 97 -12.80 -5.89 -3.66
C LEU A 97 -13.91 -6.30 -2.69
N ASN A 98 -14.37 -5.39 -1.82
CA ASN A 98 -15.46 -5.65 -0.87
C ASN A 98 -16.79 -5.97 -1.57
N LYS A 99 -17.01 -5.44 -2.78
CA LYS A 99 -18.22 -5.68 -3.57
C LYS A 99 -18.17 -6.97 -4.38
N LEU A 100 -17.01 -7.59 -4.55
CA LEU A 100 -16.88 -8.82 -5.33
C LEU A 100 -17.50 -10.02 -4.60
N PRO A 101 -18.41 -10.77 -5.24
CA PRO A 101 -18.92 -12.03 -4.67
C PRO A 101 -17.76 -13.00 -4.41
N GLY A 102 -17.69 -13.55 -3.20
CA GLY A 102 -16.62 -14.49 -2.84
C GLY A 102 -15.28 -13.87 -2.48
N SER A 103 -15.14 -12.54 -2.48
CA SER A 103 -13.90 -11.84 -2.10
C SER A 103 -13.40 -12.21 -0.69
N ARG A 104 -14.32 -12.57 0.19
CA ARG A 104 -14.01 -13.02 1.57
C ARG A 104 -13.08 -14.23 1.61
N GLY A 105 -13.22 -15.17 0.66
CA GLY A 105 -12.34 -16.33 0.52
C GLY A 105 -11.03 -16.02 -0.23
N LEU A 106 -11.03 -15.00 -1.07
CA LEU A 106 -9.92 -14.67 -1.95
C LEU A 106 -8.68 -14.22 -1.14
N LEU A 107 -8.87 -13.40 -0.11
CA LEU A 107 -7.80 -12.90 0.75
C LEU A 107 -7.28 -13.93 1.77
N GLN A 108 -7.95 -15.08 1.89
CA GLN A 108 -7.65 -16.12 2.89
C GLN A 108 -7.19 -17.43 2.25
N SER A 109 -7.15 -17.46 0.90
CA SER A 109 -6.80 -18.67 0.17
C SER A 109 -5.30 -18.93 0.23
N THR A 110 -4.93 -20.18 0.52
CA THR A 110 -3.55 -20.67 0.44
C THR A 110 -3.15 -21.05 -0.99
N THR A 111 -4.05 -20.84 -1.98
CA THR A 111 -3.82 -21.24 -3.39
C THR A 111 -2.99 -20.22 -4.18
N GLY A 112 -2.44 -19.18 -3.55
CA GLY A 112 -1.60 -18.19 -4.22
C GLY A 112 -2.37 -17.19 -5.09
N GLN A 113 -3.64 -16.96 -4.80
CA GLN A 113 -4.45 -15.96 -5.48
C GLN A 113 -3.88 -14.56 -5.28
N ALA A 114 -3.89 -13.76 -6.33
CA ALA A 114 -3.46 -12.36 -6.32
C ALA A 114 -4.58 -11.45 -6.85
N VAL A 115 -4.64 -10.24 -6.30
CA VAL A 115 -5.56 -9.21 -6.78
C VAL A 115 -4.98 -8.56 -8.02
N PHE A 116 -5.75 -8.58 -9.11
CA PHE A 116 -5.41 -7.85 -10.33
C PHE A 116 -6.23 -6.55 -10.38
N VAL A 117 -5.53 -5.40 -10.40
CA VAL A 117 -6.15 -4.07 -10.40
C VAL A 117 -5.97 -3.42 -11.76
N VAL A 118 -7.07 -2.97 -12.37
CA VAL A 118 -7.05 -2.18 -13.61
C VAL A 118 -7.41 -0.75 -13.28
N VAL A 119 -6.46 0.17 -13.49
CA VAL A 119 -6.65 1.61 -13.26
C VAL A 119 -6.87 2.31 -14.60
N ASN A 120 -8.07 2.86 -14.79
CA ASN A 120 -8.48 3.55 -16.01
C ASN A 120 -8.64 5.07 -15.79
N GLY A 121 -8.60 5.81 -16.88
CA GLY A 121 -8.87 7.25 -16.89
C GLY A 121 -7.64 8.14 -16.68
N PRO A 122 -7.84 9.44 -16.51
CA PRO A 122 -6.77 10.42 -16.39
C PRO A 122 -5.82 10.17 -15.21
N ILE A 123 -6.36 9.66 -14.11
CA ILE A 123 -5.61 9.37 -12.86
C ILE A 123 -4.43 8.44 -13.12
N ARG A 124 -4.55 7.50 -14.07
CA ARG A 124 -3.44 6.62 -14.45
C ARG A 124 -2.19 7.39 -14.84
N ARG A 125 -2.37 8.42 -15.68
CA ARG A 125 -1.27 9.29 -16.15
C ARG A 125 -0.81 10.28 -15.10
N GLN A 126 -1.75 10.84 -14.33
CA GLN A 126 -1.46 11.81 -13.27
C GLN A 126 -0.59 11.20 -12.17
N LEU A 127 -0.85 9.95 -11.81
CA LEU A 127 -0.10 9.22 -10.77
C LEU A 127 1.08 8.42 -11.33
N GLY A 128 1.30 8.41 -12.65
CA GLY A 128 2.42 7.75 -13.28
C GLY A 128 2.33 6.22 -13.29
N PHE A 129 1.12 5.64 -13.30
CA PHE A 129 0.97 4.20 -13.49
C PHE A 129 1.50 3.79 -14.86
N ASN A 130 2.41 2.82 -14.88
CA ASN A 130 2.86 2.19 -16.10
C ASN A 130 1.73 1.30 -16.67
N ALA A 131 1.47 1.46 -17.98
CA ALA A 131 0.52 0.66 -18.73
C ALA A 131 1.11 0.22 -20.09
N ALA A 132 2.40 0.23 -20.19
CA ALA A 132 3.17 -0.15 -21.37
C ALA A 132 4.00 -1.42 -21.10
N ASP A 133 5.23 -1.42 -21.55
CA ASP A 133 6.10 -2.58 -21.42
C ASP A 133 6.38 -2.93 -19.96
N ASN A 134 6.46 -4.24 -19.68
CA ASN A 134 6.85 -4.77 -18.40
C ASN A 134 5.89 -4.43 -17.22
N VAL A 135 4.62 -4.19 -17.53
CA VAL A 135 3.59 -3.73 -16.57
C VAL A 135 3.39 -4.65 -15.36
N PHE A 136 3.74 -5.94 -15.48
CA PHE A 136 3.63 -6.93 -14.39
C PHE A 136 4.93 -7.14 -13.61
N SER A 137 5.98 -6.43 -13.97
CA SER A 137 7.28 -6.55 -13.28
C SER A 137 7.46 -5.43 -12.25
N PRO A 138 8.36 -5.61 -11.28
CA PRO A 138 8.79 -4.54 -10.39
C PRO A 138 9.45 -3.40 -11.18
N GLY A 139 9.19 -2.16 -10.81
CA GLY A 139 9.86 -1.01 -11.41
C GLY A 139 9.13 0.31 -11.17
N ASP A 140 7.84 0.35 -11.44
CA ASP A 140 7.07 1.57 -11.28
C ASP A 140 6.41 1.60 -9.90
N ARG A 141 6.75 2.61 -9.11
CA ARG A 141 6.32 2.73 -7.72
C ARG A 141 4.80 2.59 -7.54
N PRO A 142 3.92 3.29 -8.31
CA PRO A 142 2.49 3.16 -8.11
C PRO A 142 1.97 1.75 -8.40
N ASN A 143 2.47 1.08 -9.46
CA ASN A 143 2.06 -0.29 -9.79
C ASN A 143 2.37 -1.27 -8.67
N VAL A 144 3.57 -1.18 -8.11
CA VAL A 144 4.04 -2.13 -7.09
C VAL A 144 3.44 -1.84 -5.72
N THR A 145 3.44 -0.56 -5.30
CA THR A 145 3.06 -0.22 -3.93
C THR A 145 1.56 -0.26 -3.71
N VAL A 146 0.75 0.15 -4.69
CA VAL A 146 -0.72 0.00 -4.60
C VAL A 146 -1.11 -1.48 -4.52
N GLY A 147 -0.51 -2.33 -5.36
CA GLY A 147 -0.75 -3.78 -5.29
C GLY A 147 -0.36 -4.39 -3.94
N ARG A 148 0.76 -3.94 -3.35
CA ARG A 148 1.22 -4.38 -2.03
C ARG A 148 0.28 -3.93 -0.91
N ALA A 149 -0.27 -2.72 -0.99
CA ALA A 149 -1.19 -2.18 0.02
C ALA A 149 -2.52 -2.93 0.10
N LEU A 150 -2.90 -3.67 -0.95
CA LEU A 150 -4.13 -4.47 -1.01
C LEU A 150 -3.97 -5.90 -0.46
N ARG A 151 -2.76 -6.32 -0.17
CA ARG A 151 -2.43 -7.69 0.24
C ARG A 151 -2.02 -7.77 1.71
#